data_052364b7811b6a395f5ed1133f67444d
#
_entry.id   052364b7811b6a395f5ed1133f67444d
#
_cell.length_a   1.000
_cell.length_b   1.000
_cell.length_c   1.000
_cell.angle_alpha   90.00
_cell.angle_beta   90.00
_cell.angle_gamma   90.00
#
_symmetry.space_group_name_H-M   'P 1'
#
loop_
_entity.id
_entity.type
_entity.pdbx_description
1 polymer ?
#
loop_
_entity_poly.entity_id
_entity_poly.type
_entity_poly.pdbx_seq_one_letter_code
_entity_poly.pdbx_strand_id
1 'polypeptide(L)'
;MPKVRVHNVTISLDGFMAGPNQRPDAPFGDGVGWGDELHSWFMSASEDAAAGKSGTDVDHFVRGDQNIGATIMGRNMFGPQRGPWEDESWQGWWGDNPPYHHDVFVHTHHLRPSLEMAGGTTFHFTDEPPETVLRRAFDAADGKDVRIGGGAATIRQYLRAGLIDELHLVIAPMLIGRGERLLDDLGDGIAGYRVAELVSSPKVTHAVLVRR
;
A
#
# COMPACT_ATOMS: atom_id res chain seq x y z
N MET A 1 -21.85 1.56 -0.02
CA MET A 1 -21.19 1.50 -1.33
C MET A 1 -19.75 1.08 -1.08
N PRO A 2 -19.14 0.26 -1.93
CA PRO A 2 -17.72 -0.06 -1.85
C PRO A 2 -16.87 1.20 -1.89
N LYS A 3 -15.72 1.16 -1.21
CA LYS A 3 -14.79 2.29 -1.08
C LYS A 3 -13.44 1.99 -1.72
N VAL A 4 -12.74 3.04 -2.08
CA VAL A 4 -11.30 3.00 -2.39
C VAL A 4 -10.53 3.39 -1.13
N ARG A 5 -9.71 2.47 -0.63
CA ARG A 5 -9.03 2.64 0.65
C ARG A 5 -7.51 2.52 0.49
N VAL A 6 -6.80 3.42 1.12
CA VAL A 6 -5.36 3.30 1.40
C VAL A 6 -5.22 3.04 2.88
N HIS A 7 -4.68 1.89 3.26
CA HIS A 7 -4.56 1.52 4.67
C HIS A 7 -3.16 1.07 5.04
N ASN A 8 -2.81 1.32 6.30
CA ASN A 8 -1.55 0.90 6.90
C ASN A 8 -0.31 1.45 6.16
N VAL A 9 -0.45 2.62 5.54
CA VAL A 9 0.67 3.25 4.83
C VAL A 9 1.51 4.02 5.82
N THR A 10 2.71 3.54 6.06
CA THR A 10 3.63 4.16 6.99
C THR A 10 4.51 5.20 6.30
N ILE A 11 4.64 6.35 6.93
CA ILE A 11 5.58 7.41 6.56
C ILE A 11 6.41 7.82 7.78
N SER A 12 7.63 8.29 7.52
CA SER A 12 8.43 8.99 8.51
C SER A 12 7.85 10.37 8.83
N LEU A 13 8.28 11.03 9.90
CA LEU A 13 7.88 12.41 10.24
C LEU A 13 8.15 13.40 9.11
N ASP A 14 9.18 13.17 8.31
CA ASP A 14 9.51 13.99 7.14
C ASP A 14 8.86 13.48 5.84
N GLY A 15 7.92 12.53 5.91
CA GLY A 15 6.98 12.16 4.86
C GLY A 15 7.46 11.11 3.87
N PHE A 16 8.50 10.33 4.18
CA PHE A 16 9.02 9.28 3.31
C PHE A 16 8.43 7.91 3.65
N MET A 17 8.08 7.14 2.61
CA MET A 17 7.66 5.75 2.69
C MET A 17 8.82 4.77 2.56
N ALA A 18 9.90 5.19 1.96
CA ALA A 18 11.10 4.40 1.73
C ALA A 18 12.31 5.31 1.53
N GLY A 19 13.49 4.79 1.80
CA GLY A 19 14.77 5.40 1.44
C GLY A 19 15.07 5.31 -0.06
N PRO A 20 16.19 5.85 -0.52
CA PRO A 20 16.62 5.74 -1.92
C PRO A 20 17.16 4.33 -2.22
N ASN A 21 17.36 4.04 -3.53
CA ASN A 21 18.04 2.83 -4.00
C ASN A 21 17.37 1.51 -3.57
N GLN A 22 16.05 1.42 -3.67
CA GLN A 22 15.32 0.16 -3.41
C GLN A 22 15.81 -0.95 -4.32
N ARG A 23 16.10 -2.14 -3.75
CA ARG A 23 16.65 -3.30 -4.44
C ARG A 23 16.32 -4.60 -3.68
N PRO A 24 16.60 -5.81 -4.22
CA PRO A 24 16.17 -7.08 -3.59
C PRO A 24 16.63 -7.28 -2.16
N ASP A 25 17.86 -6.87 -1.83
CA ASP A 25 18.46 -6.95 -0.49
C ASP A 25 18.13 -5.74 0.41
N ALA A 26 17.50 -4.70 -0.15
CA ALA A 26 17.03 -3.52 0.56
C ALA A 26 15.69 -3.03 -0.03
N PRO A 27 14.57 -3.73 0.21
CA PRO A 27 13.28 -3.43 -0.43
C PRO A 27 12.73 -2.05 -0.06
N PHE A 28 13.09 -1.51 1.10
CA PHE A 28 12.75 -0.16 1.52
C PHE A 28 13.86 0.88 1.28
N GLY A 29 14.91 0.49 0.56
CA GLY A 29 16.02 1.39 0.21
C GLY A 29 17.05 1.56 1.33
N ASP A 30 18.06 2.38 1.03
CA ASP A 30 19.14 2.65 1.96
C ASP A 30 18.64 3.40 3.20
N GLY A 31 19.10 2.95 4.38
CA GLY A 31 18.78 3.56 5.68
C GLY A 31 17.39 3.15 6.24
N VAL A 32 16.68 2.26 5.57
CA VAL A 32 15.40 1.71 6.04
C VAL A 32 15.42 0.20 5.90
N GLY A 33 15.56 -0.51 7.01
CA GLY A 33 15.51 -1.97 7.05
C GLY A 33 14.09 -2.52 7.11
N TRP A 34 13.96 -3.81 6.78
CA TRP A 34 12.73 -4.55 7.04
C TRP A 34 12.58 -4.77 8.55
N GLY A 35 11.49 -4.27 9.12
CA GLY A 35 11.26 -4.35 10.57
C GLY A 35 11.93 -3.26 11.39
N ASP A 36 12.62 -2.29 10.76
CA ASP A 36 13.09 -1.08 11.41
C ASP A 36 11.95 -0.19 11.92
N GLU A 37 12.29 0.90 12.58
CA GLU A 37 11.33 1.80 13.23
C GLU A 37 10.14 2.19 12.32
N LEU A 38 10.37 2.32 11.00
CA LEU A 38 9.30 2.64 10.06
C LEU A 38 8.16 1.60 10.07
N HIS A 39 8.50 0.31 10.09
CA HIS A 39 7.52 -0.79 9.98
C HIS A 39 7.38 -1.63 11.25
N SER A 40 8.11 -1.30 12.32
CA SER A 40 8.11 -2.08 13.57
C SER A 40 6.72 -2.18 14.20
N TRP A 41 5.90 -1.14 14.08
CA TRP A 41 4.53 -1.14 14.56
C TRP A 41 3.68 -2.20 13.87
N PHE A 42 3.82 -2.33 12.53
CA PHE A 42 3.08 -3.27 11.69
C PHE A 42 3.42 -4.72 12.05
N MET A 43 4.71 -5.02 12.19
CA MET A 43 5.18 -6.36 12.59
C MET A 43 4.65 -6.74 13.96
N SER A 44 4.78 -5.83 14.94
CA SER A 44 4.25 -6.07 16.30
C SER A 44 2.73 -6.20 16.34
N ALA A 45 2.00 -5.37 15.58
CA ALA A 45 0.55 -5.44 15.52
C ALA A 45 0.06 -6.75 14.88
N SER A 46 0.79 -7.26 13.87
CA SER A 46 0.53 -8.56 13.25
C SER A 46 0.71 -9.71 14.24
N GLU A 47 1.84 -9.71 14.99
CA GLU A 47 2.11 -10.73 16.02
C GLU A 47 1.08 -10.69 17.15
N ASP A 48 0.73 -9.48 17.62
CA ASP A 48 -0.25 -9.28 18.68
C ASP A 48 -1.66 -9.68 18.24
N ALA A 49 -2.04 -9.39 16.99
CA ALA A 49 -3.31 -9.84 16.42
C ALA A 49 -3.38 -11.38 16.35
N ALA A 50 -2.31 -12.03 15.89
CA ALA A 50 -2.21 -13.49 15.84
C ALA A 50 -2.27 -14.12 17.24
N ALA A 51 -1.79 -13.42 18.27
CA ALA A 51 -1.88 -13.82 19.67
C ALA A 51 -3.23 -13.47 20.34
N GLY A 52 -4.19 -12.92 19.60
CA GLY A 52 -5.51 -12.53 20.11
C GLY A 52 -5.48 -11.31 21.04
N LYS A 53 -4.43 -10.51 21.01
CA LYS A 53 -4.34 -9.27 21.76
C LYS A 53 -5.11 -8.15 21.06
N SER A 54 -5.42 -7.09 21.80
CA SER A 54 -6.06 -5.87 21.33
C SER A 54 -5.23 -4.64 21.64
N GLY A 55 -5.51 -3.54 20.94
CA GLY A 55 -4.86 -2.26 21.15
C GLY A 55 -4.91 -1.39 19.89
N THR A 56 -4.57 -0.12 20.03
CA THR A 56 -4.69 0.86 18.94
C THR A 56 -4.02 0.38 17.65
N ASP A 57 -2.78 -0.11 17.71
CA ASP A 57 -2.05 -0.58 16.54
C ASP A 57 -2.68 -1.83 15.94
N VAL A 58 -3.11 -2.78 16.78
CA VAL A 58 -3.78 -4.02 16.38
C VAL A 58 -5.10 -3.72 15.67
N ASP A 59 -5.91 -2.84 16.25
CA ASP A 59 -7.22 -2.49 15.70
C ASP A 59 -7.08 -1.85 14.30
N HIS A 60 -6.09 -0.97 14.10
CA HIS A 60 -5.81 -0.36 12.80
C HIS A 60 -5.22 -1.37 11.82
N PHE A 61 -4.32 -2.25 12.24
CA PHE A 61 -3.77 -3.32 11.44
C PHE A 61 -4.86 -4.23 10.88
N VAL A 62 -5.71 -4.76 11.75
CA VAL A 62 -6.81 -5.68 11.37
C VAL A 62 -7.82 -4.99 10.46
N ARG A 63 -8.18 -3.72 10.76
CA ARG A 63 -9.10 -2.94 9.92
C ARG A 63 -8.61 -2.76 8.49
N GLY A 64 -7.30 -2.76 8.28
CA GLY A 64 -6.67 -2.60 6.96
C GLY A 64 -7.07 -3.68 5.95
N ASP A 65 -7.28 -4.91 6.42
CA ASP A 65 -7.61 -6.06 5.56
C ASP A 65 -9.11 -6.41 5.54
N GLN A 66 -9.93 -5.74 6.38
CA GLN A 66 -11.37 -6.02 6.41
C GLN A 66 -12.07 -5.55 5.14
N ASN A 67 -12.95 -6.41 4.61
CA ASN A 67 -13.82 -6.14 3.47
C ASN A 67 -13.08 -5.76 2.17
N ILE A 68 -11.84 -6.22 1.96
CA ILE A 68 -11.11 -6.00 0.72
C ILE A 68 -11.40 -7.13 -0.27
N GLY A 69 -11.80 -6.76 -1.50
CA GLY A 69 -12.10 -7.72 -2.58
C GLY A 69 -11.14 -7.63 -3.77
N ALA A 70 -10.39 -6.52 -3.89
CA ALA A 70 -9.33 -6.37 -4.88
C ALA A 70 -8.25 -5.40 -4.38
N THR A 71 -7.03 -5.53 -4.91
CA THR A 71 -5.91 -4.64 -4.57
C THR A 71 -5.30 -4.04 -5.84
N ILE A 72 -4.91 -2.77 -5.77
CA ILE A 72 -4.12 -2.10 -6.80
C ILE A 72 -2.78 -1.72 -6.18
N MET A 73 -1.68 -1.97 -6.89
CA MET A 73 -0.35 -1.61 -6.44
C MET A 73 0.53 -1.16 -7.60
N GLY A 74 1.59 -0.45 -7.29
CA GLY A 74 2.63 -0.11 -8.26
C GLY A 74 3.65 -1.22 -8.40
N ARG A 75 4.36 -1.23 -9.53
CA ARG A 75 5.40 -2.22 -9.80
C ARG A 75 6.48 -2.30 -8.72
N ASN A 76 6.86 -1.18 -8.12
CA ASN A 76 7.87 -1.16 -7.06
C ASN A 76 7.44 -1.90 -5.79
N MET A 77 6.14 -1.95 -5.53
CA MET A 77 5.59 -2.76 -4.44
C MET A 77 5.57 -4.24 -4.81
N PHE A 78 5.33 -4.59 -6.06
CA PHE A 78 5.37 -5.97 -6.54
C PHE A 78 6.81 -6.52 -6.59
N GLY A 79 7.79 -5.69 -6.97
CA GLY A 79 9.18 -6.13 -7.07
C GLY A 79 10.17 -4.98 -7.31
N PRO A 80 11.47 -5.25 -7.11
CA PRO A 80 12.52 -4.23 -7.17
C PRO A 80 12.98 -3.92 -8.59
N GLN A 81 12.60 -4.73 -9.57
CA GLN A 81 13.08 -4.60 -10.94
C GLN A 81 12.58 -3.31 -11.60
N ARG A 82 13.46 -2.64 -12.31
CA ARG A 82 13.18 -1.44 -13.11
C ARG A 82 13.29 -1.76 -14.60
N GLY A 83 12.61 -0.99 -15.46
CA GLY A 83 12.64 -1.23 -16.89
C GLY A 83 11.91 -2.51 -17.34
N PRO A 84 12.25 -3.09 -18.51
CA PRO A 84 11.71 -4.37 -18.96
C PRO A 84 11.89 -5.49 -17.95
N TRP A 85 11.09 -6.54 -18.07
CA TRP A 85 11.24 -7.73 -17.23
C TRP A 85 12.44 -8.55 -17.76
N GLU A 86 13.58 -8.41 -17.08
CA GLU A 86 14.77 -9.21 -17.41
C GLU A 86 14.64 -10.65 -16.89
N ASP A 87 13.89 -10.83 -15.82
CA ASP A 87 13.56 -12.11 -15.22
C ASP A 87 12.05 -12.20 -14.96
N GLU A 88 11.36 -12.98 -15.78
CA GLU A 88 9.92 -13.24 -15.63
C GLU A 88 9.62 -14.28 -14.54
N SER A 89 10.63 -14.94 -13.97
CA SER A 89 10.44 -15.87 -12.84
C SER A 89 10.08 -15.17 -11.54
N TRP A 90 10.30 -13.85 -11.43
CA TRP A 90 9.91 -13.08 -10.25
C TRP A 90 8.38 -13.05 -10.06
N GLN A 91 7.92 -13.56 -8.92
CA GLN A 91 6.50 -13.72 -8.59
C GLN A 91 5.99 -12.79 -7.46
N GLY A 92 6.78 -11.79 -7.09
CA GLY A 92 6.49 -10.90 -5.96
C GLY A 92 7.26 -11.28 -4.70
N TRP A 93 7.06 -10.51 -3.64
CA TRP A 93 7.78 -10.67 -2.38
C TRP A 93 7.20 -11.76 -1.46
N TRP A 94 6.00 -12.28 -1.77
CA TRP A 94 5.17 -13.06 -0.84
C TRP A 94 5.26 -14.57 -1.04
N GLY A 95 6.16 -15.06 -1.90
CA GLY A 95 6.28 -16.48 -2.23
C GLY A 95 5.05 -17.03 -2.98
N ASP A 96 4.86 -18.34 -2.93
CA ASP A 96 3.88 -19.05 -3.76
C ASP A 96 2.42 -18.80 -3.35
N ASN A 97 2.16 -18.40 -2.10
CA ASN A 97 0.82 -18.12 -1.57
C ASN A 97 0.72 -16.72 -0.98
N PRO A 98 0.59 -15.68 -1.83
CA PRO A 98 0.43 -14.31 -1.38
C PRO A 98 -0.82 -14.10 -0.52
N PRO A 99 -0.79 -13.20 0.47
CA PRO A 99 -1.86 -13.03 1.46
C PRO A 99 -3.10 -12.29 0.95
N TYR A 100 -3.20 -12.06 -0.35
CA TYR A 100 -4.32 -11.31 -0.93
C TYR A 100 -5.58 -12.14 -1.12
N HIS A 101 -5.46 -13.36 -1.67
CA HIS A 101 -6.57 -14.28 -1.98
C HIS A 101 -7.67 -13.64 -2.85
N HIS A 102 -7.31 -12.68 -3.69
CA HIS A 102 -8.16 -11.96 -4.63
C HIS A 102 -7.31 -11.37 -5.76
N ASP A 103 -7.94 -10.73 -6.75
CA ASP A 103 -7.26 -10.09 -7.87
C ASP A 103 -6.42 -8.88 -7.41
N VAL A 104 -5.20 -8.80 -7.93
CA VAL A 104 -4.24 -7.73 -7.66
C VAL A 104 -3.80 -7.09 -8.97
N PHE A 105 -4.08 -5.81 -9.16
CA PHE A 105 -3.72 -5.05 -10.36
C PHE A 105 -2.40 -4.32 -10.11
N VAL A 106 -1.38 -4.65 -10.92
CA VAL A 106 -0.03 -4.07 -10.81
C VAL A 106 0.18 -3.04 -11.91
N HIS A 107 0.22 -1.75 -11.55
CA HIS A 107 0.57 -0.68 -12.48
C HIS A 107 2.02 -0.78 -12.93
N THR A 108 2.23 -0.88 -14.23
CA THR A 108 3.56 -0.98 -14.85
C THR A 108 3.51 -0.52 -16.30
N HIS A 109 4.60 0.11 -16.78
CA HIS A 109 4.77 0.44 -18.20
C HIS A 109 5.30 -0.76 -19.03
N HIS A 110 5.64 -1.86 -18.37
CA HIS A 110 6.16 -3.07 -19.00
C HIS A 110 5.21 -4.22 -18.67
N LEU A 111 4.36 -4.54 -19.62
CA LEU A 111 3.34 -5.59 -19.46
C LEU A 111 3.99 -6.98 -19.44
N ARG A 112 3.33 -7.90 -18.77
CA ARG A 112 3.63 -9.34 -18.81
C ARG A 112 2.33 -10.12 -18.60
N PRO A 113 2.30 -11.44 -18.88
CA PRO A 113 1.16 -12.28 -18.58
C PRO A 113 0.76 -12.24 -17.10
N SER A 114 -0.54 -12.41 -16.84
CA SER A 114 -1.03 -12.54 -15.47
C SER A 114 -0.40 -13.74 -14.77
N LEU A 115 -0.21 -13.63 -13.45
CA LEU A 115 0.32 -14.68 -12.61
C LEU A 115 -0.79 -15.19 -11.68
N GLU A 116 -1.19 -16.44 -11.88
CA GLU A 116 -2.09 -17.14 -10.96
C GLU A 116 -1.25 -17.79 -9.86
N MET A 117 -1.52 -17.43 -8.61
CA MET A 117 -0.78 -17.89 -7.44
C MET A 117 -1.64 -18.85 -6.61
N ALA A 118 -0.99 -19.64 -5.77
CA ALA A 118 -1.71 -20.45 -4.81
C ALA A 118 -2.62 -19.60 -3.90
N GLY A 119 -3.71 -20.18 -3.40
CA GLY A 119 -4.62 -19.48 -2.49
C GLY A 119 -5.55 -18.48 -3.16
N GLY A 120 -5.59 -18.38 -4.50
CA GLY A 120 -6.56 -17.57 -5.23
C GLY A 120 -6.14 -16.10 -5.46
N THR A 121 -4.86 -15.78 -5.32
CA THR A 121 -4.33 -14.47 -5.75
C THR A 121 -3.98 -14.53 -7.23
N THR A 122 -4.45 -13.54 -8.02
CA THR A 122 -4.00 -13.35 -9.42
C THR A 122 -3.43 -11.95 -9.58
N PHE A 123 -2.18 -11.85 -10.03
CA PHE A 123 -1.58 -10.56 -10.38
C PHE A 123 -1.82 -10.25 -11.86
N HIS A 124 -2.46 -9.10 -12.13
CA HIS A 124 -2.70 -8.55 -13.46
C HIS A 124 -1.80 -7.35 -13.69
N PHE A 125 -1.02 -7.34 -14.76
CA PHE A 125 -0.09 -6.26 -15.09
C PHE A 125 -0.72 -5.32 -16.12
N THR A 126 -0.76 -4.02 -15.82
CA THR A 126 -1.49 -3.04 -16.62
C THR A 126 -0.82 -1.67 -16.67
N ASP A 127 -0.91 -1.01 -17.84
CA ASP A 127 -0.52 0.38 -18.08
C ASP A 127 -1.72 1.32 -18.30
N GLU A 128 -2.93 0.79 -18.07
CA GLU A 128 -4.17 1.55 -18.24
C GLU A 128 -4.26 2.72 -17.23
N PRO A 129 -5.03 3.78 -17.56
CA PRO A 129 -5.29 4.89 -16.64
C PRO A 129 -5.91 4.43 -15.31
N PRO A 130 -5.64 5.16 -14.20
CA PRO A 130 -6.14 4.81 -12.85
C PRO A 130 -7.64 4.53 -12.79
N GLU A 131 -8.46 5.33 -13.48
CA GLU A 131 -9.92 5.20 -13.50
C GLU A 131 -10.37 3.89 -14.15
N THR A 132 -9.66 3.46 -15.18
CA THR A 132 -9.94 2.19 -15.88
C THR A 132 -9.56 1.01 -14.99
N VAL A 133 -8.37 1.04 -14.39
CA VAL A 133 -7.92 -0.01 -13.48
C VAL A 133 -8.83 -0.09 -12.25
N LEU A 134 -9.24 1.05 -11.71
CA LEU A 134 -10.15 1.09 -10.56
C LEU A 134 -11.51 0.46 -10.88
N ARG A 135 -12.08 0.73 -12.05
CA ARG A 135 -13.34 0.09 -12.49
C ARG A 135 -13.18 -1.44 -12.55
N ARG A 136 -12.11 -1.94 -13.19
CA ARG A 136 -11.79 -3.38 -13.23
C ARG A 136 -11.63 -3.98 -11.84
N ALA A 137 -10.97 -3.26 -10.94
CA ALA A 137 -10.79 -3.69 -9.56
C ALA A 137 -12.12 -3.77 -8.80
N PHE A 138 -13.05 -2.83 -9.01
CA PHE A 138 -14.39 -2.91 -8.43
C PHE A 138 -15.21 -4.07 -9.00
N ASP A 139 -15.10 -4.33 -10.30
CA ASP A 139 -15.75 -5.48 -10.93
C ASP A 139 -15.25 -6.79 -10.32
N ALA A 140 -13.94 -6.91 -10.07
CA ALA A 140 -13.32 -8.07 -9.43
C ALA A 140 -13.60 -8.15 -7.92
N ALA A 141 -13.82 -7.03 -7.24
CA ALA A 141 -14.03 -6.97 -5.79
C ALA A 141 -15.39 -7.52 -5.32
N ASP A 142 -16.31 -7.82 -6.22
CA ASP A 142 -17.63 -8.41 -5.92
C ASP A 142 -18.38 -7.68 -4.79
N GLY A 143 -18.48 -6.36 -4.90
CA GLY A 143 -19.18 -5.51 -3.93
C GLY A 143 -18.40 -5.17 -2.66
N LYS A 144 -17.15 -5.61 -2.54
CA LYS A 144 -16.22 -5.23 -1.46
C LYS A 144 -15.41 -4.00 -1.83
N ASP A 145 -14.60 -3.52 -0.89
CA ASP A 145 -13.71 -2.39 -1.07
C ASP A 145 -12.49 -2.73 -1.94
N VAL A 146 -11.94 -1.73 -2.59
CA VAL A 146 -10.67 -1.81 -3.33
C VAL A 146 -9.57 -1.14 -2.50
N ARG A 147 -8.46 -1.86 -2.28
CA ARG A 147 -7.29 -1.32 -1.61
C ARG A 147 -6.25 -0.80 -2.60
N ILE A 148 -5.73 0.40 -2.36
CA ILE A 148 -4.49 0.86 -2.98
C ILE A 148 -3.35 0.53 -2.01
N GLY A 149 -2.55 -0.48 -2.35
CA GLY A 149 -1.51 -1.01 -1.45
C GLY A 149 -0.22 -0.18 -1.41
N GLY A 150 0.06 0.58 -2.46
CA GLY A 150 1.32 1.34 -2.59
C GLY A 150 2.02 1.07 -3.94
N GLY A 151 3.28 1.53 -4.23
CA GLY A 151 4.08 2.50 -3.44
C GLY A 151 3.63 3.95 -3.56
N ALA A 152 4.48 4.86 -3.11
CA ALA A 152 4.19 6.28 -3.04
C ALA A 152 3.68 6.87 -4.37
N ALA A 153 4.31 6.57 -5.48
CA ALA A 153 3.92 7.08 -6.78
C ALA A 153 2.50 6.65 -7.19
N THR A 154 2.12 5.40 -6.93
CA THR A 154 0.77 4.89 -7.21
C THR A 154 -0.25 5.58 -6.32
N ILE A 155 -0.02 5.68 -5.01
CA ILE A 155 -0.94 6.37 -4.11
C ILE A 155 -1.12 7.84 -4.53
N ARG A 156 -0.03 8.55 -4.85
CA ARG A 156 -0.10 9.95 -5.34
C ARG A 156 -0.95 10.07 -6.60
N GLN A 157 -0.84 9.12 -7.55
CA GLN A 157 -1.61 9.12 -8.78
C GLN A 157 -3.12 9.06 -8.50
N TYR A 158 -3.55 8.18 -7.60
CA TYR A 158 -4.95 8.06 -7.19
C TYR A 158 -5.43 9.23 -6.32
N LEU A 159 -4.57 9.81 -5.49
CA LEU A 159 -4.87 11.03 -4.72
C LEU A 159 -5.10 12.23 -5.64
N ARG A 160 -4.21 12.45 -6.64
CA ARG A 160 -4.36 13.53 -7.62
C ARG A 160 -5.66 13.42 -8.42
N ALA A 161 -6.03 12.21 -8.79
CA ALA A 161 -7.29 11.93 -9.49
C ALA A 161 -8.52 12.01 -8.58
N GLY A 162 -8.33 12.21 -7.27
CA GLY A 162 -9.44 12.28 -6.31
C GLY A 162 -10.21 10.96 -6.19
N LEU A 163 -9.56 9.84 -6.35
CA LEU A 163 -10.19 8.51 -6.40
C LEU A 163 -10.16 7.76 -5.07
N ILE A 164 -9.53 8.28 -4.03
CA ILE A 164 -9.41 7.62 -2.72
C ILE A 164 -10.50 8.16 -1.79
N ASP A 165 -11.29 7.27 -1.18
CA ASP A 165 -12.33 7.62 -0.21
C ASP A 165 -11.80 7.69 1.21
N GLU A 166 -10.83 6.81 1.55
CA GLU A 166 -10.27 6.71 2.89
C GLU A 166 -8.75 6.50 2.82
N LEU A 167 -8.01 7.35 3.51
CA LEU A 167 -6.55 7.34 3.58
C LEU A 167 -6.12 7.19 5.05
N HIS A 168 -5.56 6.04 5.40
CA HIS A 168 -4.96 5.80 6.69
C HIS A 168 -3.44 5.93 6.60
N LEU A 169 -2.92 6.98 7.16
CA LEU A 169 -1.49 7.23 7.33
C LEU A 169 -1.03 6.81 8.71
N VAL A 170 0.10 6.15 8.77
CA VAL A 170 0.80 5.81 10.01
C VAL A 170 2.11 6.58 10.05
N ILE A 171 2.25 7.46 11.02
CA ILE A 171 3.41 8.35 11.15
C ILE A 171 4.37 7.75 12.17
N ALA A 172 5.50 7.23 11.69
CA ALA A 172 6.56 6.71 12.52
C ALA A 172 7.46 7.86 13.05
N PRO A 173 7.89 7.83 14.33
CA PRO A 173 8.64 8.92 14.94
C PRO A 173 10.14 8.90 14.55
N MET A 174 10.41 8.86 13.25
CA MET A 174 11.76 8.84 12.69
C MET A 174 11.90 9.80 11.50
N LEU A 175 13.13 10.09 11.12
CA LEU A 175 13.48 10.89 9.95
C LEU A 175 14.30 10.04 8.96
N ILE A 176 13.96 10.11 7.66
CA ILE A 176 14.67 9.40 6.59
C ILE A 176 15.53 10.37 5.77
N GLY A 177 15.06 11.60 5.56
CA GLY A 177 15.81 12.68 4.93
C GLY A 177 15.83 12.66 3.40
N ARG A 178 15.74 11.49 2.76
CA ARG A 178 15.72 11.31 1.30
C ARG A 178 15.06 10.00 0.91
N GLY A 179 14.51 9.92 -0.30
CA GLY A 179 13.85 8.70 -0.81
C GLY A 179 12.49 8.97 -1.43
N GLU A 180 11.55 8.05 -1.24
CA GLU A 180 10.20 8.09 -1.80
C GLU A 180 9.22 8.81 -0.86
N ARG A 181 8.94 10.09 -1.12
CA ARG A 181 7.96 10.87 -0.36
C ARG A 181 6.54 10.58 -0.83
N LEU A 182 5.61 10.48 0.12
CA LEU A 182 4.20 10.22 -0.21
C LEU A 182 3.44 11.48 -0.63
N LEU A 183 3.65 12.60 0.07
CA LEU A 183 2.77 13.77 -0.01
C LEU A 183 3.31 14.90 -0.91
N ASP A 184 4.20 14.56 -1.85
CA ASP A 184 4.74 15.53 -2.80
C ASP A 184 3.80 15.70 -4.03
N ASP A 185 3.75 16.91 -4.55
CA ASP A 185 3.08 17.26 -5.82
C ASP A 185 1.61 16.77 -5.92
N LEU A 186 0.86 16.84 -4.84
CA LEU A 186 -0.54 16.38 -4.81
C LEU A 186 -1.52 17.37 -5.45
N GLY A 187 -1.09 18.63 -5.66
CA GLY A 187 -1.97 19.67 -6.20
C GLY A 187 -3.23 19.84 -5.36
N ASP A 188 -4.36 20.06 -6.03
CA ASP A 188 -5.67 20.19 -5.38
C ASP A 188 -6.31 18.83 -5.01
N GLY A 189 -5.67 17.73 -5.35
CA GLY A 189 -6.21 16.36 -5.13
C GLY A 189 -6.47 16.01 -3.66
N ILE A 190 -5.79 16.70 -2.73
CA ILE A 190 -6.02 16.56 -1.30
C ILE A 190 -7.10 17.49 -0.76
N ALA A 191 -7.58 18.45 -1.56
CA ALA A 191 -8.70 19.29 -1.18
C ALA A 191 -9.96 18.41 -1.03
N GLY A 192 -10.65 18.55 0.08
CA GLY A 192 -11.86 17.74 0.31
C GLY A 192 -11.69 16.56 1.25
N TYR A 193 -10.50 16.30 1.77
CA TYR A 193 -10.34 15.38 2.89
C TYR A 193 -10.55 16.09 4.24
N ARG A 194 -11.02 15.33 5.21
CA ARG A 194 -11.03 15.74 6.63
C ARG A 194 -10.43 14.64 7.48
N VAL A 195 -9.81 14.99 8.56
CA VAL A 195 -9.36 14.03 9.57
C VAL A 195 -10.60 13.45 10.26
N ALA A 196 -10.77 12.14 10.16
CA ALA A 196 -11.82 11.39 10.84
C ALA A 196 -11.32 10.85 12.18
N GLU A 197 -10.04 10.45 12.22
CA GLU A 197 -9.41 9.87 13.41
C GLU A 197 -7.95 10.31 13.48
N LEU A 198 -7.50 10.66 14.65
CA LEU A 198 -6.09 10.94 14.96
C LEU A 198 -5.79 10.38 16.34
N VAL A 199 -5.00 9.30 16.40
CA VAL A 199 -4.70 8.62 17.66
C VAL A 199 -3.26 8.15 17.65
N SER A 200 -2.59 8.27 18.80
CA SER A 200 -1.21 7.83 18.97
C SER A 200 -1.14 6.57 19.83
N SER A 201 -0.24 5.69 19.46
CA SER A 201 0.27 4.60 20.28
C SER A 201 1.67 4.94 20.82
N PRO A 202 2.29 4.09 21.62
CA PRO A 202 3.68 4.28 22.00
C PRO A 202 4.68 4.23 20.83
N LYS A 203 4.27 3.66 19.68
CA LYS A 203 5.16 3.45 18.51
C LYS A 203 4.92 4.45 17.38
N VAL A 204 3.64 4.78 17.11
CA VAL A 204 3.26 5.56 15.92
C VAL A 204 2.05 6.45 16.18
N THR A 205 1.76 7.35 15.25
CA THR A 205 0.48 8.07 15.21
C THR A 205 -0.31 7.63 13.99
N HIS A 206 -1.55 7.19 14.20
CA HIS A 206 -2.51 6.86 13.15
C HIS A 206 -3.34 8.09 12.80
N ALA A 207 -3.40 8.44 11.53
CA ALA A 207 -4.24 9.50 10.98
C ALA A 207 -5.14 8.91 9.88
N VAL A 208 -6.44 8.87 10.13
CA VAL A 208 -7.43 8.44 9.15
C VAL A 208 -8.10 9.67 8.56
N LEU A 209 -7.94 9.85 7.26
CA LEU A 209 -8.57 10.91 6.50
C LEU A 209 -9.67 10.30 5.63
N VAL A 210 -10.81 10.96 5.59
CA VAL A 210 -11.94 10.56 4.74
C VAL A 210 -12.35 11.71 3.84
N ARG A 211 -12.79 11.35 2.64
CA ARG A 211 -13.32 12.31 1.69
C ARG A 211 -14.63 12.91 2.22
N ARG A 212 -14.82 14.21 1.99
CA ARG A 212 -16.04 14.96 2.37
C ARG A 212 -17.18 14.68 1.41
#